data_430b6caee00aec76fa1d0e2619e61dce
#
_entry.id   430b6caee00aec76fa1d0e2619e61dce
#
_cell.length_a   1.000
_cell.length_b   1.000
_cell.length_c   1.000
_cell.angle_alpha   90.00
_cell.angle_beta   90.00
_cell.angle_gamma   90.00
#
_symmetry.space_group_name_H-M   'P 1'
#
loop_
_entity.id
_entity.type
_entity.pdbx_description
1 polymer ?
#
loop_
_entity_poly.entity_id
_entity_poly.type
_entity_poly.pdbx_seq_one_letter_code
_entity_poly.pdbx_strand_id
1 'polypeptide(L)'
;MHNLARPPACQEFLADTPACNIGSVPRKYSMDIRSEVAALRRRRLIEATVEVLGEVGADRLTMDMVAERADAATRTIYNYFPARQDLLSAVQAELLQAFRDTLQLEIPETGEPAERLRQFVAVLFDMYERQGAALTTLLEFDEPGVRAQVRDTRAWRRDRLEQILQSASDTLRLPIGQAVAFAFVMTNHVSWRVFREEMGLTQAQAVETTTTGIEAGLFRVSARRTPGKVAARGIR
;
A
#
# COMPACT_ATOMS: atom_id res chain seq x y z
N MET A 1 -60.39 -60.13 26.75
CA MET A 1 -59.61 -61.29 26.35
C MET A 1 -59.31 -61.15 24.85
N HIS A 2 -58.21 -60.54 24.44
CA HIS A 2 -57.63 -60.76 23.12
C HIS A 2 -56.17 -60.45 23.22
N ASN A 3 -55.45 -61.51 23.18
CA ASN A 3 -53.96 -61.55 23.15
C ASN A 3 -53.55 -61.30 21.73
N LEU A 4 -52.84 -60.20 21.45
CA LEU A 4 -52.19 -59.95 20.16
C LEU A 4 -50.69 -60.08 20.33
N ALA A 5 -50.16 -61.20 19.83
CA ALA A 5 -48.79 -61.57 19.75
C ALA A 5 -48.02 -60.54 18.85
N ARG A 6 -46.86 -60.04 19.30
CA ARG A 6 -45.89 -59.30 18.49
C ARG A 6 -45.19 -60.23 17.49
N PRO A 7 -44.99 -59.81 16.25
CA PRO A 7 -44.20 -60.58 15.31
C PRO A 7 -42.71 -60.48 15.64
N PRO A 8 -41.90 -61.54 15.45
CA PRO A 8 -40.46 -61.57 15.65
C PRO A 8 -39.73 -61.20 14.35
N ALA A 9 -39.45 -59.96 14.11
CA ALA A 9 -38.59 -59.55 12.95
C ALA A 9 -38.06 -58.15 13.10
N CYS A 10 -37.24 -57.83 14.10
CA CYS A 10 -36.48 -56.65 14.20
C CYS A 10 -35.15 -56.79 15.01
N GLN A 11 -34.60 -57.99 15.07
CA GLN A 11 -33.37 -58.23 15.86
C GLN A 11 -32.10 -58.59 15.06
N GLU A 12 -32.12 -58.60 13.73
CA GLU A 12 -30.95 -59.01 12.93
C GLU A 12 -30.41 -57.96 11.92
N PHE A 13 -30.68 -56.66 12.11
CA PHE A 13 -30.22 -55.65 11.16
C PHE A 13 -29.26 -54.59 11.76
N LEU A 14 -28.63 -54.86 12.91
CA LEU A 14 -27.70 -53.91 13.55
C LEU A 14 -26.25 -54.45 13.75
N ALA A 15 -25.84 -55.45 12.98
CA ALA A 15 -24.53 -56.08 13.20
C ALA A 15 -23.47 -55.79 12.15
N ASP A 16 -23.69 -54.91 11.12
CA ASP A 16 -22.64 -54.54 10.16
C ASP A 16 -22.77 -53.09 9.63
N THR A 17 -22.78 -52.12 10.55
CA THR A 17 -22.44 -50.75 10.14
C THR A 17 -20.97 -50.56 10.43
N PRO A 18 -20.07 -50.42 9.40
CA PRO A 18 -18.70 -50.04 9.68
C PRO A 18 -18.73 -48.70 10.39
N ALA A 19 -18.13 -48.63 11.57
CA ALA A 19 -17.90 -47.40 12.29
C ALA A 19 -17.27 -46.40 11.30
N CYS A 20 -18.04 -45.35 10.93
CA CYS A 20 -17.49 -44.22 10.25
C CYS A 20 -16.39 -43.65 11.17
N ASN A 21 -15.19 -44.09 10.92
CA ASN A 21 -13.99 -43.47 11.46
C ASN A 21 -13.92 -42.07 10.85
N ILE A 22 -14.57 -41.11 11.48
CA ILE A 22 -14.35 -39.69 11.19
C ILE A 22 -12.92 -39.44 11.62
N GLY A 23 -12.01 -39.71 10.67
CA GLY A 23 -10.58 -39.50 10.84
C GLY A 23 -10.39 -38.11 11.43
N SER A 24 -9.78 -38.04 12.58
CA SER A 24 -9.41 -36.80 13.22
C SER A 24 -8.63 -35.99 12.20
N VAL A 25 -9.22 -34.86 11.76
CA VAL A 25 -8.55 -33.89 10.88
C VAL A 25 -7.18 -33.61 11.49
N PRO A 26 -6.08 -33.76 10.74
CA PRO A 26 -4.75 -33.62 11.29
C PRO A 26 -4.63 -32.27 12.03
N ARG A 27 -4.10 -32.28 13.25
CA ARG A 27 -3.91 -31.06 14.07
C ARG A 27 -3.24 -29.92 13.30
N LYS A 28 -2.36 -30.24 12.38
CA LYS A 28 -1.67 -29.28 11.51
C LYS A 28 -2.67 -28.50 10.62
N TYR A 29 -3.61 -29.20 9.97
CA TYR A 29 -4.64 -28.57 9.13
C TYR A 29 -5.56 -27.63 9.93
N SER A 30 -5.96 -28.01 11.15
CA SER A 30 -6.78 -27.16 12.00
C SER A 30 -6.05 -25.93 12.56
N MET A 31 -4.71 -26.00 12.72
CA MET A 31 -3.89 -24.86 13.12
C MET A 31 -3.71 -23.87 11.96
N ASP A 32 -3.52 -24.34 10.75
CA ASP A 32 -3.40 -23.49 9.55
C ASP A 32 -4.69 -22.67 9.32
N ILE A 33 -5.86 -23.29 9.39
CA ILE A 33 -7.14 -22.58 9.26
C ILE A 33 -7.32 -21.54 10.37
N ARG A 34 -6.96 -21.86 11.61
CA ARG A 34 -7.07 -20.90 12.72
C ARG A 34 -6.13 -19.70 12.54
N SER A 35 -4.93 -19.93 12.05
CA SER A 35 -3.97 -18.85 11.76
C SER A 35 -4.46 -17.96 10.62
N GLU A 36 -5.03 -18.52 9.56
CA GLU A 36 -5.62 -17.78 8.44
C GLU A 36 -6.81 -16.93 8.88
N VAL A 37 -7.73 -17.50 9.68
CA VAL A 37 -8.87 -16.75 10.23
C VAL A 37 -8.40 -15.62 11.15
N ALA A 38 -7.37 -15.85 11.96
CA ALA A 38 -6.81 -14.82 12.82
C ALA A 38 -6.15 -13.70 12.00
N ALA A 39 -5.41 -14.04 10.95
CA ALA A 39 -4.80 -13.08 10.03
C ALA A 39 -5.86 -12.25 9.30
N LEU A 40 -6.94 -12.88 8.83
CA LEU A 40 -8.05 -12.18 8.18
C LEU A 40 -8.75 -11.20 9.12
N ARG A 41 -8.99 -11.61 10.38
CA ARG A 41 -9.58 -10.73 11.40
C ARG A 41 -8.66 -9.54 11.71
N ARG A 42 -7.36 -9.80 11.86
CA ARG A 42 -6.38 -8.74 12.10
C ARG A 42 -6.39 -7.73 10.95
N ARG A 43 -6.44 -8.19 9.69
CA ARG A 43 -6.52 -7.32 8.51
C ARG A 43 -7.79 -6.47 8.53
N ARG A 44 -8.97 -7.03 8.81
CA ARG A 44 -10.22 -6.27 8.93
C ARG A 44 -10.14 -5.16 9.99
N LEU A 45 -9.50 -5.42 11.13
CA LEU A 45 -9.29 -4.40 12.17
C LEU A 45 -8.39 -3.27 11.68
N ILE A 46 -7.35 -3.58 10.91
CA ILE A 46 -6.45 -2.56 10.32
C ILE A 46 -7.18 -1.75 9.25
N GLU A 47 -7.92 -2.39 8.34
CA GLU A 47 -8.72 -1.71 7.32
C GLU A 47 -9.74 -0.75 7.95
N ALA A 48 -10.50 -1.22 8.94
CA ALA A 48 -11.43 -0.38 9.71
C ALA A 48 -10.72 0.80 10.40
N THR A 49 -9.49 0.58 10.88
CA THR A 49 -8.72 1.65 11.52
C THR A 49 -8.30 2.72 10.49
N VAL A 50 -7.90 2.34 9.29
CA VAL A 50 -7.56 3.28 8.20
C VAL A 50 -8.76 4.17 7.86
N GLU A 51 -9.96 3.58 7.76
CA GLU A 51 -11.19 4.33 7.49
C GLU A 51 -11.49 5.33 8.60
N VAL A 52 -11.47 4.88 9.86
CA VAL A 52 -11.72 5.75 11.04
C VAL A 52 -10.66 6.85 11.13
N LEU A 53 -9.38 6.55 10.87
CA LEU A 53 -8.30 7.55 10.83
C LEU A 53 -8.57 8.64 9.79
N GLY A 54 -9.06 8.26 8.61
CA GLY A 54 -9.42 9.20 7.54
C GLY A 54 -10.56 10.13 7.92
N GLU A 55 -11.50 9.68 8.77
CA GLU A 55 -12.69 10.43 9.18
C GLU A 55 -12.44 11.35 10.39
N VAL A 56 -11.76 10.85 11.42
CA VAL A 56 -11.65 11.56 12.70
C VAL A 56 -10.23 11.98 13.07
N GLY A 57 -9.23 11.49 12.40
CA GLY A 57 -7.82 11.71 12.73
C GLY A 57 -7.34 10.86 13.91
N ALA A 58 -5.99 10.82 14.12
CA ALA A 58 -5.40 9.98 15.15
C ALA A 58 -5.82 10.39 16.55
N ASP A 59 -5.89 11.67 16.86
CA ASP A 59 -6.18 12.15 18.21
C ASP A 59 -7.55 11.71 18.73
N ARG A 60 -8.54 11.64 17.84
CA ARG A 60 -9.93 11.28 18.18
C ARG A 60 -10.27 9.81 18.02
N LEU A 61 -9.40 9.02 17.39
CA LEU A 61 -9.62 7.60 17.20
C LEU A 61 -9.68 6.86 18.54
N THR A 62 -10.71 6.03 18.73
CA THR A 62 -10.86 5.14 19.89
C THR A 62 -10.96 3.68 19.44
N MET A 63 -10.61 2.75 20.33
CA MET A 63 -10.75 1.32 20.08
C MET A 63 -12.21 0.91 19.84
N ASP A 64 -13.16 1.58 20.48
CA ASP A 64 -14.59 1.30 20.29
C ASP A 64 -15.08 1.73 18.89
N MET A 65 -14.63 2.85 18.36
CA MET A 65 -14.95 3.28 16.99
C MET A 65 -14.43 2.28 15.95
N VAL A 66 -13.24 1.76 16.18
CA VAL A 66 -12.68 0.71 15.29
C VAL A 66 -13.44 -0.61 15.43
N ALA A 67 -13.86 -0.99 16.64
CA ALA A 67 -14.67 -2.17 16.89
C ALA A 67 -15.99 -2.10 16.13
N GLU A 68 -16.70 -0.98 16.24
CA GLU A 68 -17.96 -0.72 15.55
C GLU A 68 -17.77 -0.81 14.02
N ARG A 69 -16.73 -0.14 13.47
CA ARG A 69 -16.44 -0.15 12.05
C ARG A 69 -16.08 -1.56 11.52
N ALA A 70 -15.36 -2.33 12.31
CA ALA A 70 -14.94 -3.70 11.94
C ALA A 70 -16.02 -4.76 12.17
N ASP A 71 -17.19 -4.38 12.70
CA ASP A 71 -18.22 -5.32 13.19
C ASP A 71 -17.64 -6.37 14.15
N ALA A 72 -16.91 -5.90 15.15
CA ALA A 72 -16.23 -6.72 16.14
C ALA A 72 -16.48 -6.23 17.56
N ALA A 73 -16.40 -7.11 18.53
CA ALA A 73 -16.44 -6.71 19.93
C ALA A 73 -15.13 -5.99 20.31
N THR A 74 -15.20 -4.93 21.12
CA THR A 74 -14.03 -4.18 21.61
C THR A 74 -12.97 -5.11 22.25
N ARG A 75 -13.40 -6.13 23.01
CA ARG A 75 -12.50 -7.16 23.54
C ARG A 75 -11.69 -7.87 22.45
N THR A 76 -12.26 -8.06 21.27
CA THR A 76 -11.55 -8.68 20.13
C THR A 76 -10.37 -7.83 19.70
N ILE A 77 -10.53 -6.51 19.62
CA ILE A 77 -9.43 -5.60 19.25
C ILE A 77 -8.31 -5.69 20.28
N TYR A 78 -8.62 -5.63 21.58
CA TYR A 78 -7.60 -5.72 22.63
C TYR A 78 -6.86 -7.07 22.65
N ASN A 79 -7.45 -8.14 22.12
CA ASN A 79 -6.75 -9.42 21.95
C ASN A 79 -5.67 -9.36 20.84
N TYR A 80 -5.83 -8.52 19.82
CA TYR A 80 -4.86 -8.33 18.72
C TYR A 80 -3.91 -7.18 18.98
N PHE A 81 -4.39 -6.13 19.61
CA PHE A 81 -3.67 -4.89 19.86
C PHE A 81 -3.93 -4.44 21.31
N PRO A 82 -3.04 -4.80 22.24
CA PRO A 82 -3.22 -4.51 23.66
C PRO A 82 -3.39 -3.02 23.99
N ALA A 83 -2.78 -2.16 23.19
CA ALA A 83 -2.92 -0.71 23.30
C ALA A 83 -3.28 -0.09 21.94
N ARG A 84 -3.92 1.08 21.98
CA ARG A 84 -4.22 1.89 20.79
C ARG A 84 -2.97 2.16 19.96
N GLN A 85 -1.84 2.34 20.61
CA GLN A 85 -0.55 2.58 20.00
C GLN A 85 -0.03 1.39 19.18
N ASP A 86 -0.25 0.16 19.66
CA ASP A 86 0.07 -1.05 18.94
C ASP A 86 -0.74 -1.16 17.64
N LEU A 87 -2.02 -0.76 17.70
CA LEU A 87 -2.90 -0.70 16.54
C LEU A 87 -2.41 0.32 15.51
N LEU A 88 -2.11 1.55 15.93
CA LEU A 88 -1.62 2.61 15.04
C LEU A 88 -0.27 2.24 14.40
N SER A 89 0.64 1.65 15.17
CA SER A 89 1.94 1.16 14.66
C SER A 89 1.76 0.04 13.63
N ALA A 90 0.80 -0.87 13.86
CA ALA A 90 0.51 -1.95 12.93
C ALA A 90 -0.12 -1.43 11.62
N VAL A 91 -1.06 -0.49 11.71
CA VAL A 91 -1.65 0.19 10.54
C VAL A 91 -0.57 0.87 9.72
N GLN A 92 0.30 1.62 10.37
CA GLN A 92 1.39 2.29 9.67
C GLN A 92 2.34 1.31 8.99
N ALA A 93 2.71 0.22 9.65
CA ALA A 93 3.55 -0.81 9.06
C ALA A 93 2.93 -1.40 7.78
N GLU A 94 1.64 -1.71 7.78
CA GLU A 94 0.92 -2.23 6.61
C GLU A 94 0.81 -1.19 5.50
N LEU A 95 0.48 0.06 5.81
CA LEU A 95 0.42 1.13 4.81
C LEU A 95 1.78 1.37 4.15
N LEU A 96 2.86 1.41 4.93
CA LEU A 96 4.22 1.59 4.40
C LEU A 96 4.70 0.36 3.61
N GLN A 97 4.29 -0.84 3.99
CA GLN A 97 4.60 -2.05 3.22
C GLN A 97 3.85 -2.05 1.89
N ALA A 98 2.53 -1.82 1.90
CA ALA A 98 1.73 -1.71 0.68
C ALA A 98 2.25 -0.62 -0.26
N PHE A 99 2.74 0.48 0.29
CA PHE A 99 3.42 1.55 -0.44
C PHE A 99 4.65 1.04 -1.19
N ARG A 100 5.54 0.32 -0.51
CA ARG A 100 6.75 -0.24 -1.14
C ARG A 100 6.41 -1.26 -2.22
N ASP A 101 5.48 -2.16 -1.92
CA ASP A 101 5.08 -3.23 -2.84
C ASP A 101 4.48 -2.65 -4.13
N THR A 102 3.58 -1.65 -4.02
CA THR A 102 2.99 -0.98 -5.17
C THR A 102 4.05 -0.30 -6.03
N LEU A 103 4.94 0.48 -5.42
CA LEU A 103 6.01 1.16 -6.16
C LEU A 103 6.99 0.16 -6.82
N GLN A 104 7.23 -0.98 -6.21
CA GLN A 104 8.11 -1.99 -6.77
C GLN A 104 7.47 -2.71 -7.97
N LEU A 105 6.17 -2.99 -7.91
CA LEU A 105 5.45 -3.72 -8.94
C LEU A 105 5.10 -2.85 -10.15
N GLU A 106 4.71 -1.60 -9.93
CA GLU A 106 4.16 -0.74 -10.98
C GLU A 106 5.22 0.10 -11.71
N ILE A 107 6.46 0.20 -11.18
CA ILE A 107 7.51 0.98 -11.83
C ILE A 107 8.50 0.05 -12.53
N PRO A 108 8.62 0.11 -13.86
CA PRO A 108 9.55 -0.72 -14.61
C PRO A 108 11.00 -0.54 -14.16
N GLU A 109 11.75 -1.62 -14.15
CA GLU A 109 13.19 -1.55 -13.85
C GLU A 109 14.00 -1.00 -15.03
N THR A 110 13.48 -1.11 -16.25
CA THR A 110 14.11 -0.68 -17.50
C THR A 110 13.24 0.32 -18.25
N GLY A 111 13.82 1.04 -19.19
CA GLY A 111 13.13 2.03 -20.01
C GLY A 111 13.73 3.42 -19.88
N GLU A 112 13.14 4.38 -20.62
CA GLU A 112 13.59 5.78 -20.62
C GLU A 112 13.44 6.42 -19.23
N PRO A 113 14.47 7.05 -18.69
CA PRO A 113 14.47 7.60 -17.33
C PRO A 113 13.35 8.60 -17.05
N ALA A 114 13.02 9.45 -18.02
CA ALA A 114 11.95 10.43 -17.90
C ALA A 114 10.58 9.74 -17.77
N GLU A 115 10.33 8.67 -18.54
CA GLU A 115 9.09 7.93 -18.48
C GLU A 115 8.95 7.13 -17.16
N ARG A 116 10.06 6.52 -16.71
CA ARG A 116 10.11 5.85 -15.40
C ARG A 116 9.86 6.82 -14.25
N LEU A 117 10.42 8.03 -14.35
CA LEU A 117 10.18 9.08 -13.37
C LEU A 117 8.71 9.53 -13.36
N ARG A 118 8.11 9.72 -14.53
CA ARG A 118 6.70 10.09 -14.66
C ARG A 118 5.80 9.03 -14.04
N GLN A 119 6.06 7.77 -14.31
CA GLN A 119 5.32 6.66 -13.74
C GLN A 119 5.52 6.58 -12.22
N PHE A 120 6.75 6.80 -11.74
CA PHE A 120 7.02 6.89 -10.30
C PHE A 120 6.17 7.97 -9.62
N VAL A 121 6.11 9.17 -10.19
CA VAL A 121 5.31 10.28 -9.65
C VAL A 121 3.82 9.94 -9.69
N ALA A 122 3.33 9.39 -10.80
CA ALA A 122 1.93 9.05 -10.97
C ALA A 122 1.45 8.00 -9.95
N VAL A 123 2.20 6.92 -9.79
CA VAL A 123 1.90 5.86 -8.82
C VAL A 123 1.96 6.39 -7.39
N LEU A 124 2.99 7.17 -7.09
CA LEU A 124 3.19 7.74 -5.76
C LEU A 124 2.06 8.71 -5.38
N PHE A 125 1.66 9.60 -6.29
CA PHE A 125 0.59 10.56 -6.05
C PHE A 125 -0.78 9.90 -6.01
N ASP A 126 -1.01 8.82 -6.77
CA ASP A 126 -2.22 8.02 -6.68
C ASP A 126 -2.34 7.33 -5.31
N MET A 127 -1.24 6.86 -4.76
CA MET A 127 -1.22 6.33 -3.40
C MET A 127 -1.51 7.41 -2.35
N TYR A 128 -0.95 8.60 -2.50
CA TYR A 128 -1.28 9.72 -1.61
C TYR A 128 -2.75 10.12 -1.72
N GLU A 129 -3.34 10.11 -2.91
CA GLU A 129 -4.76 10.39 -3.10
C GLU A 129 -5.64 9.37 -2.38
N ARG A 130 -5.32 8.08 -2.50
CA ARG A 130 -6.09 7.01 -1.86
C ARG A 130 -5.95 6.94 -0.35
N GLN A 131 -4.80 7.32 0.20
CA GLN A 131 -4.46 7.13 1.61
C GLN A 131 -4.13 8.43 2.33
N GLY A 132 -4.27 9.58 1.67
CA GLY A 132 -3.72 10.86 2.10
C GLY A 132 -4.07 11.26 3.53
N ALA A 133 -5.34 11.17 3.93
CA ALA A 133 -5.77 11.53 5.27
C ALA A 133 -5.18 10.61 6.35
N ALA A 134 -5.23 9.29 6.14
CA ALA A 134 -4.67 8.32 7.07
C ALA A 134 -3.13 8.43 7.13
N LEU A 135 -2.48 8.60 5.96
CA LEU A 135 -1.03 8.74 5.89
C LEU A 135 -0.55 10.03 6.56
N THR A 136 -1.21 11.17 6.32
CA THR A 136 -0.89 12.45 6.97
C THR A 136 -0.96 12.31 8.49
N THR A 137 -2.07 11.77 8.97
CA THR A 137 -2.29 11.57 10.40
C THR A 137 -1.24 10.67 11.05
N LEU A 138 -0.84 9.59 10.34
CA LEU A 138 0.18 8.67 10.84
C LEU A 138 1.60 9.24 10.77
N LEU A 139 1.90 10.10 9.78
CA LEU A 139 3.21 10.76 9.67
C LEU A 139 3.41 11.84 10.73
N GLU A 140 2.33 12.42 11.26
CA GLU A 140 2.34 13.38 12.37
C GLU A 140 2.46 12.70 13.74
N PHE A 141 2.25 11.38 13.78
CA PHE A 141 2.32 10.59 15.02
C PHE A 141 3.77 10.32 15.41
N ASP A 142 4.26 10.97 16.46
CA ASP A 142 5.68 10.99 16.85
C ASP A 142 6.04 9.82 17.79
N GLU A 143 5.96 8.59 17.28
CA GLU A 143 6.35 7.37 18.01
C GLU A 143 7.71 6.83 17.53
N PRO A 144 8.57 6.30 18.43
CA PRO A 144 9.89 5.82 18.05
C PRO A 144 9.87 4.71 16.99
N GLY A 145 8.94 3.74 17.10
CA GLY A 145 8.77 2.66 16.12
C GLY A 145 8.32 3.17 14.77
N VAL A 146 7.39 4.13 14.76
CA VAL A 146 6.88 4.83 13.60
C VAL A 146 7.99 5.60 12.87
N ARG A 147 8.80 6.35 13.62
CA ARG A 147 9.94 7.10 13.05
C ARG A 147 10.95 6.19 12.35
N ALA A 148 11.22 5.01 12.89
CA ALA A 148 12.11 4.05 12.26
C ALA A 148 11.55 3.58 10.90
N GLN A 149 10.30 3.16 10.85
CA GLN A 149 9.65 2.70 9.61
C GLN A 149 9.54 3.80 8.54
N VAL A 150 9.21 5.03 8.94
CA VAL A 150 9.19 6.19 8.03
C VAL A 150 10.59 6.46 7.48
N ARG A 151 11.63 6.39 8.31
CA ARG A 151 13.02 6.55 7.87
C ARG A 151 13.41 5.48 6.85
N ASP A 152 13.07 4.21 7.10
CA ASP A 152 13.39 3.10 6.21
C ASP A 152 12.65 3.23 4.87
N THR A 153 11.38 3.65 4.89
CA THR A 153 10.60 3.91 3.67
C THR A 153 11.16 5.11 2.89
N ARG A 154 11.62 6.16 3.58
CA ARG A 154 12.30 7.30 2.93
C ARG A 154 13.62 6.89 2.31
N ALA A 155 14.41 6.05 2.98
CA ALA A 155 15.65 5.51 2.44
C ALA A 155 15.38 4.69 1.18
N TRP A 156 14.43 3.76 1.24
CA TRP A 156 14.03 2.95 0.09
C TRP A 156 13.55 3.81 -1.10
N ARG A 157 12.72 4.84 -0.86
CA ARG A 157 12.25 5.75 -1.91
C ARG A 157 13.38 6.55 -2.54
N ARG A 158 14.35 7.02 -1.74
CA ARG A 158 15.55 7.68 -2.22
C ARG A 158 16.35 6.76 -3.13
N ASP A 159 16.62 5.54 -2.69
CA ASP A 159 17.39 4.56 -3.43
C ASP A 159 16.69 4.21 -4.78
N ARG A 160 15.37 4.17 -4.80
CA ARG A 160 14.59 3.96 -6.04
C ARG A 160 14.71 5.13 -7.01
N LEU A 161 14.65 6.37 -6.53
CA LEU A 161 14.88 7.56 -7.34
C LEU A 161 16.33 7.59 -7.88
N GLU A 162 17.30 7.21 -7.07
CA GLU A 162 18.69 7.10 -7.50
C GLU A 162 18.85 6.08 -8.63
N GLN A 163 18.25 4.90 -8.54
CA GLN A 163 18.27 3.89 -9.61
C GLN A 163 17.66 4.42 -10.92
N ILE A 164 16.56 5.19 -10.85
CA ILE A 164 15.95 5.79 -12.03
C ILE A 164 16.87 6.83 -12.64
N LEU A 165 17.42 7.73 -11.84
CA LEU A 165 18.24 8.84 -12.31
C LEU A 165 19.66 8.42 -12.71
N GLN A 166 20.21 7.35 -12.12
CA GLN A 166 21.53 6.83 -12.44
C GLN A 166 21.65 6.43 -13.91
N SER A 167 20.57 5.88 -14.50
CA SER A 167 20.54 5.52 -15.93
C SER A 167 20.57 6.74 -16.87
N ALA A 168 20.39 7.94 -16.34
CA ALA A 168 20.44 9.20 -17.07
C ALA A 168 21.59 10.12 -16.61
N SER A 169 22.57 9.62 -15.87
CA SER A 169 23.63 10.40 -15.22
C SER A 169 24.33 11.40 -16.14
N ASP A 170 24.58 11.00 -17.41
CA ASP A 170 25.27 11.82 -18.41
C ASP A 170 24.43 13.02 -18.90
N THR A 171 23.11 12.95 -18.73
CA THR A 171 22.16 13.99 -19.14
C THR A 171 21.75 14.91 -18.01
N LEU A 172 22.12 14.60 -16.78
CA LEU A 172 21.80 15.41 -15.62
C LEU A 172 22.57 16.74 -15.62
N ARG A 173 21.89 17.78 -15.15
CA ARG A 173 22.49 19.11 -14.89
C ARG A 173 23.20 19.19 -13.54
N LEU A 174 22.76 18.38 -12.59
CA LEU A 174 23.22 18.33 -11.21
C LEU A 174 23.95 17.02 -10.93
N PRO A 175 24.90 17.00 -9.98
CA PRO A 175 25.43 15.75 -9.44
C PRO A 175 24.29 14.85 -8.97
N ILE A 176 24.43 13.53 -9.14
CA ILE A 176 23.36 12.55 -8.87
C ILE A 176 22.72 12.73 -7.49
N GLY A 177 23.50 12.92 -6.42
CA GLY A 177 22.96 13.12 -5.08
C GLY A 177 22.06 14.35 -4.96
N GLN A 178 22.39 15.45 -5.67
CA GLN A 178 21.57 16.67 -5.69
C GLN A 178 20.31 16.47 -6.54
N ALA A 179 20.42 15.76 -7.65
CA ALA A 179 19.29 15.41 -8.49
C ALA A 179 18.26 14.53 -7.74
N VAL A 180 18.76 13.52 -7.01
CA VAL A 180 17.94 12.67 -6.15
C VAL A 180 17.27 13.49 -5.04
N ALA A 181 18.01 14.38 -4.37
CA ALA A 181 17.45 15.22 -3.32
C ALA A 181 16.33 16.14 -3.85
N PHE A 182 16.52 16.75 -5.02
CA PHE A 182 15.51 17.58 -5.67
C PHE A 182 14.25 16.76 -6.01
N ALA A 183 14.41 15.63 -6.71
CA ALA A 183 13.30 14.75 -7.05
C ALA A 183 12.58 14.22 -5.81
N PHE A 184 13.32 13.88 -4.75
CA PHE A 184 12.77 13.40 -3.48
C PHE A 184 11.88 14.44 -2.79
N VAL A 185 12.28 15.72 -2.79
CA VAL A 185 11.48 16.80 -2.22
C VAL A 185 10.23 17.06 -3.07
N MET A 186 10.37 17.12 -4.40
CA MET A 186 9.25 17.35 -5.31
C MET A 186 8.20 16.24 -5.29
N THR A 187 8.59 15.03 -4.90
CA THR A 187 7.70 13.85 -4.87
C THR A 187 7.23 13.47 -3.47
N ASN A 188 7.45 14.27 -2.44
CA ASN A 188 7.02 13.94 -1.09
C ASN A 188 5.52 14.24 -0.88
N HIS A 189 4.97 13.66 0.20
CA HIS A 189 3.56 13.83 0.56
C HIS A 189 3.18 15.31 0.80
N VAL A 190 4.09 16.11 1.37
CA VAL A 190 3.83 17.54 1.62
C VAL A 190 3.70 18.29 0.29
N SER A 191 4.56 18.04 -0.70
CA SER A 191 4.45 18.64 -2.03
C SER A 191 3.13 18.28 -2.71
N TRP A 192 2.73 17.00 -2.65
CA TRP A 192 1.43 16.55 -3.15
C TRP A 192 0.27 17.28 -2.47
N ARG A 193 0.28 17.39 -1.13
CA ARG A 193 -0.76 18.06 -0.36
C ARG A 193 -0.88 19.54 -0.74
N VAL A 194 0.22 20.26 -0.87
CA VAL A 194 0.22 21.66 -1.32
C VAL A 194 -0.44 21.77 -2.70
N PHE A 195 -0.07 20.92 -3.66
CA PHE A 195 -0.70 20.96 -4.99
C PHE A 195 -2.21 20.68 -4.94
N ARG A 196 -2.63 19.66 -4.17
CA ARG A 196 -4.02 19.22 -4.12
C ARG A 196 -4.89 20.09 -3.25
N GLU A 197 -4.48 20.38 -2.01
CA GLU A 197 -5.31 21.01 -1.00
C GLU A 197 -5.18 22.54 -0.99
N GLU A 198 -3.96 23.06 -1.17
CA GLU A 198 -3.73 24.52 -1.09
C GLU A 198 -3.87 25.19 -2.46
N MET A 199 -3.36 24.55 -3.54
CA MET A 199 -3.41 25.11 -4.89
C MET A 199 -4.61 24.63 -5.72
N GLY A 200 -5.37 23.64 -5.26
CA GLY A 200 -6.57 23.13 -5.93
C GLY A 200 -6.31 22.44 -7.27
N LEU A 201 -5.08 21.95 -7.52
CA LEU A 201 -4.78 21.23 -8.74
C LEU A 201 -5.49 19.88 -8.74
N THR A 202 -5.92 19.41 -9.92
CA THR A 202 -6.37 18.03 -10.07
C THR A 202 -5.19 17.07 -9.90
N GLN A 203 -5.48 15.78 -9.65
CA GLN A 203 -4.46 14.73 -9.57
C GLN A 203 -3.54 14.73 -10.81
N ALA A 204 -4.13 14.76 -12.00
CA ALA A 204 -3.38 14.80 -13.26
C ALA A 204 -2.48 16.04 -13.38
N GLN A 205 -2.99 17.21 -13.00
CA GLN A 205 -2.21 18.46 -13.02
C GLN A 205 -1.06 18.43 -12.01
N ALA A 206 -1.27 17.86 -10.81
CA ALA A 206 -0.21 17.71 -9.82
C ALA A 206 0.92 16.79 -10.32
N VAL A 207 0.58 15.65 -10.94
CA VAL A 207 1.54 14.74 -11.57
C VAL A 207 2.30 15.44 -12.69
N GLU A 208 1.61 16.10 -13.62
CA GLU A 208 2.21 16.80 -14.75
C GLU A 208 3.14 17.94 -14.29
N THR A 209 2.68 18.76 -13.35
CA THR A 209 3.48 19.86 -12.80
C THR A 209 4.77 19.35 -12.16
N THR A 210 4.66 18.28 -11.36
CA THR A 210 5.82 17.69 -10.68
C THR A 210 6.80 17.08 -11.68
N THR A 211 6.32 16.28 -12.64
CA THR A 211 7.18 15.63 -13.64
C THR A 211 7.86 16.64 -14.53
N THR A 212 7.11 17.61 -15.07
CA THR A 212 7.67 18.69 -15.90
C THR A 212 8.68 19.52 -15.13
N GLY A 213 8.41 19.84 -13.87
CA GLY A 213 9.34 20.58 -13.02
C GLY A 213 10.63 19.81 -12.76
N ILE A 214 10.55 18.52 -12.48
CA ILE A 214 11.72 17.66 -12.30
C ILE A 214 12.50 17.52 -13.61
N GLU A 215 11.82 17.24 -14.72
CA GLU A 215 12.45 17.11 -16.04
C GLU A 215 13.20 18.40 -16.44
N ALA A 216 12.55 19.54 -16.34
CA ALA A 216 13.15 20.84 -16.65
C ALA A 216 14.32 21.21 -15.73
N GLY A 217 14.23 20.85 -14.45
CA GLY A 217 15.26 21.12 -13.45
C GLY A 217 16.47 20.20 -13.54
N LEU A 218 16.25 18.94 -13.85
CA LEU A 218 17.30 17.92 -13.75
C LEU A 218 17.97 17.58 -15.08
N PHE A 219 17.23 17.57 -16.21
CA PHE A 219 17.80 17.10 -17.46
C PHE A 219 18.29 18.27 -18.33
N ARG A 220 19.40 18.05 -19.02
CA ARG A 220 19.88 18.98 -20.04
C ARG A 220 18.91 18.94 -21.22
N VAL A 221 18.43 20.07 -21.66
CA VAL A 221 17.62 20.14 -22.88
C VAL A 221 18.52 19.64 -24.02
N SER A 222 18.18 18.45 -24.53
CA SER A 222 18.80 17.97 -25.76
C SER A 222 18.48 19.00 -26.85
N ALA A 223 19.48 19.66 -27.40
CA ALA A 223 19.27 20.59 -28.52
C ALA A 223 18.55 19.81 -29.61
N ARG A 224 17.24 20.10 -29.83
CA ARG A 224 16.50 19.54 -30.96
C ARG A 224 17.34 19.73 -32.18
N ARG A 225 17.78 18.62 -32.82
CA ARG A 225 18.37 18.70 -34.16
C ARG A 225 17.39 19.51 -35.01
N THR A 226 17.78 20.74 -35.31
CA THR A 226 17.07 21.56 -36.29
C THR A 226 16.97 20.71 -37.56
N PRO A 227 15.80 20.48 -38.14
CA PRO A 227 15.69 19.75 -39.39
C PRO A 227 16.53 20.50 -40.40
N GLY A 228 17.54 19.82 -40.98
CA GLY A 228 18.50 20.38 -41.88
C GLY A 228 17.80 21.19 -42.97
N LYS A 229 18.27 22.39 -43.21
CA LYS A 229 17.92 23.20 -44.36
C LYS A 229 17.96 22.29 -45.60
N VAL A 230 16.80 21.99 -46.17
CA VAL A 230 16.72 21.43 -47.52
C VAL A 230 17.40 22.40 -48.44
N ALA A 231 18.59 22.03 -48.94
CA ALA A 231 19.26 22.79 -49.97
C ALA A 231 18.37 22.89 -51.20
N ALA A 232 17.88 24.09 -51.48
CA ALA A 232 17.21 24.40 -52.74
C ALA A 232 18.21 24.17 -53.87
N ARG A 233 18.11 23.04 -54.56
CA ARG A 233 18.78 22.84 -55.85
C ARG A 233 18.08 23.74 -56.86
N GLY A 234 18.78 24.76 -57.27
CA GLY A 234 18.40 25.62 -58.39
C GLY A 234 18.22 24.80 -59.66
N ILE A 235 17.10 25.02 -60.31
CA ILE A 235 16.81 24.59 -61.68
C ILE A 235 17.34 25.71 -62.57
N ARG A 236 18.25 25.40 -63.44
CA ARG A 236 18.52 26.12 -64.66
C ARG A 236 17.79 25.43 -65.80
#